data_2ef0b8646d1f7993856faefff7193101
#
_entry.id   2ef0b8646d1f7993856faefff7193101
#
_cell.length_a   1.000
_cell.length_b   1.000
_cell.length_c   1.000
_cell.angle_alpha   90.00
_cell.angle_beta   90.00
_cell.angle_gamma   90.00
#
_symmetry.space_group_name_H-M   'P 1'
#
loop_
_entity.id
_entity.type
_entity.pdbx_description
1 polymer ?
#
loop_
_entity_poly.entity_id
_entity_poly.type
_entity_poly.pdbx_seq_one_letter_code
_entity_poly.pdbx_strand_id
1 'polypeptide(L)'
;AIRSLEQHVDSLMSYDFTDLTDEQLREQLKVVDDRRIWVIAEALRRQFTYDEIHEITSIDKWFIDKLAIIVEMENALKTEPLTIDLLKEAKRIEFPDNVIAELTGKSVKEIHDMRYDNGIVAAYKMVDTCAAEFEATTPYYYSVFGSENEAEETHPQKKVLVLGSGPIRIGQGIEFDYCSVHSTWAFAKEGWETVIVNNNPETVSTDFDIADKLYFEPLTPEDVEAIVRIEKPDGAVVQFGGQTAIKLTESLMKMGVKILGTKAEDVDAAEDRELFDEILEKTKIPRAAGGTVFTAEEAKAVANRLGYPVLVRPSYVLGGQGMKIAFNDEEIEEFIGIINRIAQDHPILVDKYLQGKEIEVDAVCDGTDILIPGIMEHIERT
;
A
#
# COMPACT_ATOMS: atom_id res chain seq x y z
N ALA A 1 12.34 -3.30 -3.22
CA ALA A 1 12.04 -2.40 -4.35
C ALA A 1 10.68 -2.71 -4.98
N ILE A 2 10.38 -3.96 -5.37
CA ILE A 2 9.11 -4.32 -6.06
C ILE A 2 7.91 -4.00 -5.18
N ARG A 3 7.95 -4.35 -3.89
CA ARG A 3 6.88 -4.08 -2.93
C ARG A 3 6.63 -2.60 -2.69
N SER A 4 7.65 -1.76 -2.84
CA SER A 4 7.54 -0.31 -2.70
C SER A 4 6.78 0.36 -3.85
N LEU A 5 6.53 -0.32 -4.96
CA LEU A 5 5.70 0.19 -6.05
C LEU A 5 4.20 0.14 -5.74
N GLU A 6 3.80 -0.58 -4.70
CA GLU A 6 2.41 -0.76 -4.26
C GLU A 6 1.44 -1.22 -5.36
N GLN A 7 1.94 -2.04 -6.26
CA GLN A 7 1.16 -2.67 -7.33
C GLN A 7 0.57 -4.02 -6.92
N HIS A 8 0.52 -4.31 -5.60
CA HIS A 8 0.07 -5.59 -5.04
C HIS A 8 0.91 -6.78 -5.50
N VAL A 9 2.20 -6.56 -5.69
CA VAL A 9 3.19 -7.56 -6.10
C VAL A 9 4.24 -7.72 -5.01
N ASP A 10 4.47 -8.96 -4.59
CA ASP A 10 5.41 -9.27 -3.49
C ASP A 10 6.72 -9.89 -3.98
N SER A 11 6.73 -10.42 -5.21
CA SER A 11 7.88 -11.16 -5.74
C SER A 11 7.98 -11.08 -7.26
N LEU A 12 9.05 -11.66 -7.81
CA LEU A 12 9.20 -11.87 -9.25
C LEU A 12 8.29 -13.00 -9.79
N MET A 13 7.47 -13.64 -8.94
CA MET A 13 6.48 -14.65 -9.33
C MET A 13 5.06 -14.08 -9.44
N SER A 14 4.85 -12.81 -9.16
CA SER A 14 3.52 -12.20 -9.09
C SER A 14 2.78 -12.13 -10.44
N TYR A 15 3.49 -12.34 -11.56
CA TYR A 15 2.90 -12.49 -12.87
C TYR A 15 3.20 -13.87 -13.43
N ASP A 16 2.18 -14.52 -13.99
CA ASP A 16 2.30 -15.86 -14.59
C ASP A 16 2.50 -15.76 -16.10
N PHE A 17 3.60 -16.32 -16.58
CA PHE A 17 3.94 -16.46 -18.00
C PHE A 17 4.13 -17.90 -18.41
N THR A 18 3.72 -18.87 -17.60
CA THR A 18 3.96 -20.30 -17.82
C THR A 18 3.29 -20.83 -19.08
N ASP A 19 2.17 -20.22 -19.50
CA ASP A 19 1.44 -20.58 -20.71
C ASP A 19 2.12 -20.13 -22.01
N LEU A 20 3.12 -19.23 -21.94
CA LEU A 20 3.84 -18.76 -23.11
C LEU A 20 4.86 -19.78 -23.60
N THR A 21 4.96 -19.96 -24.92
CA THR A 21 6.09 -20.69 -25.52
C THR A 21 7.37 -19.85 -25.40
N ASP A 22 8.54 -20.48 -25.58
CA ASP A 22 9.82 -19.79 -25.54
C ASP A 22 9.94 -18.71 -26.62
N GLU A 23 9.34 -18.96 -27.82
CA GLU A 23 9.26 -17.94 -28.88
C GLU A 23 8.41 -16.74 -28.47
N GLN A 24 7.26 -16.99 -27.86
CA GLN A 24 6.39 -15.94 -27.35
C GLN A 24 7.07 -15.16 -26.22
N LEU A 25 7.82 -15.85 -25.34
CA LEU A 25 8.58 -15.19 -24.29
C LEU A 25 9.69 -14.29 -24.85
N ARG A 26 10.39 -14.71 -25.93
CA ARG A 26 11.35 -13.86 -26.66
C ARG A 26 10.71 -12.62 -27.23
N GLU A 27 9.50 -12.73 -27.77
CA GLU A 27 8.76 -11.54 -28.24
C GLU A 27 8.36 -10.62 -27.09
N GLN A 28 7.95 -11.18 -25.93
CA GLN A 28 7.65 -10.37 -24.74
C GLN A 28 8.89 -9.64 -24.19
N LEU A 29 10.07 -10.26 -24.22
CA LEU A 29 11.32 -9.60 -23.82
C LEU A 29 11.65 -8.33 -24.63
N LYS A 30 11.16 -8.21 -25.87
CA LYS A 30 11.32 -7.02 -26.70
C LYS A 30 10.41 -5.87 -26.27
N VAL A 31 9.32 -6.17 -25.58
CA VAL A 31 8.35 -5.16 -25.13
C VAL A 31 8.95 -4.41 -23.93
N VAL A 32 8.96 -3.08 -24.04
CA VAL A 32 9.47 -2.19 -22.97
C VAL A 32 8.28 -1.64 -22.20
N ASP A 33 7.84 -2.39 -21.21
CA ASP A 33 6.76 -2.00 -20.31
C ASP A 33 7.15 -2.26 -18.84
N ASP A 34 6.24 -1.98 -17.94
CA ASP A 34 6.39 -2.15 -16.48
C ASP A 34 6.49 -3.62 -16.06
N ARG A 35 6.10 -4.59 -16.88
CA ARG A 35 6.15 -6.03 -16.57
C ARG A 35 7.44 -6.70 -17.05
N ARG A 36 8.32 -5.98 -17.72
CA ARG A 36 9.53 -6.54 -18.34
C ARG A 36 10.44 -7.27 -17.35
N ILE A 37 10.52 -6.81 -16.09
CA ILE A 37 11.33 -7.46 -15.06
C ILE A 37 10.85 -8.88 -14.75
N TRP A 38 9.54 -9.12 -14.73
CA TRP A 38 8.95 -10.44 -14.51
C TRP A 38 9.13 -11.36 -15.70
N VAL A 39 9.08 -10.80 -16.93
CA VAL A 39 9.40 -11.55 -18.17
C VAL A 39 10.85 -12.02 -18.17
N ILE A 40 11.79 -11.18 -17.73
CA ILE A 40 13.21 -11.56 -17.58
C ILE A 40 13.36 -12.66 -16.52
N ALA A 41 12.68 -12.55 -15.38
CA ALA A 41 12.72 -13.58 -14.36
C ALA A 41 12.20 -14.93 -14.86
N GLU A 42 11.13 -14.93 -15.68
CA GLU A 42 10.62 -16.16 -16.29
C GLU A 42 11.61 -16.74 -17.32
N ALA A 43 12.26 -15.90 -18.12
CA ALA A 43 13.29 -16.35 -19.03
C ALA A 43 14.46 -17.01 -18.28
N LEU A 44 14.87 -16.45 -17.13
CA LEU A 44 15.90 -17.04 -16.27
C LEU A 44 15.46 -18.39 -15.67
N ARG A 45 14.19 -18.54 -15.24
CA ARG A 45 13.64 -19.82 -14.77
C ARG A 45 13.68 -20.89 -15.85
N ARG A 46 13.51 -20.50 -17.14
CA ARG A 46 13.62 -21.38 -18.31
C ARG A 46 15.05 -21.53 -18.82
N GLN A 47 16.03 -21.05 -18.06
CA GLN A 47 17.47 -21.19 -18.37
C GLN A 47 17.91 -20.49 -19.67
N PHE A 48 17.24 -19.40 -20.05
CA PHE A 48 17.77 -18.53 -21.10
C PHE A 48 19.11 -17.96 -20.63
N THR A 49 20.09 -17.90 -21.54
CA THR A 49 21.40 -17.37 -21.19
C THR A 49 21.40 -15.87 -21.01
N TYR A 50 22.33 -15.36 -20.22
CA TYR A 50 22.48 -13.91 -20.03
C TYR A 50 22.80 -13.20 -21.36
N ASP A 51 23.54 -13.86 -22.25
CA ASP A 51 23.82 -13.34 -23.58
C ASP A 51 22.54 -13.20 -24.41
N GLU A 52 21.72 -14.22 -24.45
CA GLU A 52 20.44 -14.19 -25.15
C GLU A 52 19.50 -13.10 -24.63
N ILE A 53 19.33 -12.99 -23.31
CA ILE A 53 18.49 -11.95 -22.69
C ILE A 53 19.07 -10.56 -23.00
N HIS A 54 20.37 -10.39 -22.90
CA HIS A 54 21.06 -9.14 -23.22
C HIS A 54 20.88 -8.74 -24.69
N GLU A 55 21.06 -9.65 -25.62
CA GLU A 55 20.90 -9.41 -27.06
C GLU A 55 19.49 -8.94 -27.42
N ILE A 56 18.46 -9.52 -26.75
CA ILE A 56 17.07 -9.16 -27.00
C ILE A 56 16.70 -7.83 -26.33
N THR A 57 17.17 -7.61 -25.09
CA THR A 57 16.68 -6.51 -24.23
C THR A 57 17.57 -5.29 -24.22
N SER A 58 18.85 -5.45 -24.59
CA SER A 58 19.94 -4.49 -24.38
C SER A 58 20.19 -4.11 -22.91
N ILE A 59 19.66 -4.89 -21.96
CA ILE A 59 19.93 -4.71 -20.51
C ILE A 59 21.29 -5.31 -20.21
N ASP A 60 22.12 -4.55 -19.47
CA ASP A 60 23.44 -5.01 -19.06
C ASP A 60 23.37 -6.30 -18.25
N LYS A 61 24.27 -7.23 -18.53
CA LYS A 61 24.33 -8.57 -17.92
C LYS A 61 24.47 -8.52 -16.40
N TRP A 62 25.03 -7.45 -15.86
CA TRP A 62 25.12 -7.27 -14.41
C TRP A 62 23.74 -7.23 -13.75
N PHE A 63 22.76 -6.53 -14.36
CA PHE A 63 21.37 -6.52 -13.83
C PHE A 63 20.70 -7.87 -13.98
N ILE A 64 20.94 -8.57 -15.11
CA ILE A 64 20.41 -9.93 -15.34
C ILE A 64 20.96 -10.89 -14.28
N ASP A 65 22.26 -10.82 -13.96
CA ASP A 65 22.92 -11.58 -12.89
C ASP A 65 22.25 -11.34 -11.52
N LYS A 66 21.91 -10.09 -11.21
CA LYS A 66 21.22 -9.79 -9.93
C LYS A 66 19.80 -10.38 -9.87
N LEU A 67 19.09 -10.41 -10.98
CA LEU A 67 17.79 -11.09 -11.05
C LEU A 67 17.95 -12.61 -10.96
N ALA A 68 19.00 -13.19 -11.52
CA ALA A 68 19.28 -14.61 -11.44
C ALA A 68 19.46 -15.10 -10.00
N ILE A 69 20.10 -14.31 -9.12
CA ILE A 69 20.25 -14.61 -7.69
C ILE A 69 18.86 -14.81 -7.02
N ILE A 70 17.89 -13.96 -7.38
CA ILE A 70 16.50 -14.09 -6.86
C ILE A 70 15.87 -15.38 -7.36
N VAL A 71 15.98 -15.67 -8.66
CA VAL A 71 15.43 -16.90 -9.28
C VAL A 71 16.08 -18.17 -8.71
N GLU A 72 17.38 -18.14 -8.44
CA GLU A 72 18.10 -19.26 -7.80
C GLU A 72 17.57 -19.52 -6.37
N MET A 73 17.33 -18.47 -5.60
CA MET A 73 16.74 -18.58 -4.26
C MET A 73 15.29 -19.09 -4.31
N GLU A 74 14.48 -18.62 -5.26
CA GLU A 74 13.14 -19.18 -5.49
C GLU A 74 13.19 -20.70 -5.70
N ASN A 75 14.14 -21.16 -6.52
CA ASN A 75 14.32 -22.58 -6.78
C ASN A 75 14.78 -23.35 -5.55
N ALA A 76 15.75 -22.81 -4.78
CA ALA A 76 16.20 -23.42 -3.53
C ALA A 76 15.05 -23.58 -2.53
N LEU A 77 14.25 -22.52 -2.32
CA LEU A 77 13.08 -22.55 -1.43
C LEU A 77 12.00 -23.53 -1.87
N LYS A 78 11.85 -23.78 -3.18
CA LYS A 78 10.90 -24.77 -3.72
C LYS A 78 11.39 -26.21 -3.58
N THR A 79 12.69 -26.45 -3.71
CA THR A 79 13.22 -27.81 -3.90
C THR A 79 13.97 -28.37 -2.69
N GLU A 80 14.45 -27.52 -1.81
CA GLU A 80 15.22 -27.91 -0.64
C GLU A 80 14.38 -27.84 0.65
N PRO A 81 14.68 -28.67 1.65
CA PRO A 81 14.07 -28.52 2.97
C PRO A 81 14.43 -27.16 3.58
N LEU A 82 13.44 -26.43 4.07
CA LEU A 82 13.68 -25.14 4.72
C LEU A 82 14.45 -25.33 6.03
N THR A 83 15.73 -25.04 6.00
CA THR A 83 16.63 -24.98 7.18
C THR A 83 16.72 -23.54 7.69
N ILE A 84 17.24 -23.37 8.92
CA ILE A 84 17.51 -22.02 9.47
C ILE A 84 18.53 -21.26 8.62
N ASP A 85 19.53 -21.94 8.06
CA ASP A 85 20.53 -21.31 7.21
C ASP A 85 19.94 -20.85 5.88
N LEU A 86 19.09 -21.67 5.25
CA LEU A 86 18.38 -21.27 4.03
C LEU A 86 17.43 -20.09 4.29
N LEU A 87 16.73 -20.11 5.44
CA LEU A 87 15.87 -19.00 5.85
C LEU A 87 16.68 -17.70 6.05
N LYS A 88 17.84 -17.78 6.71
CA LYS A 88 18.75 -16.62 6.87
C LYS A 88 19.19 -16.06 5.53
N GLU A 89 19.58 -16.94 4.60
CA GLU A 89 20.03 -16.52 3.29
C GLU A 89 18.91 -15.88 2.47
N ALA A 90 17.69 -16.45 2.50
CA ALA A 90 16.52 -15.89 1.86
C ALA A 90 16.18 -14.48 2.43
N LYS A 91 16.26 -14.33 3.76
CA LYS A 91 16.05 -13.02 4.41
C LYS A 91 17.18 -12.03 4.09
N ARG A 92 18.42 -12.49 3.97
CA ARG A 92 19.55 -11.63 3.61
C ARG A 92 19.39 -10.96 2.25
N ILE A 93 18.68 -11.60 1.33
CA ILE A 93 18.29 -11.03 0.03
C ILE A 93 16.83 -10.55 0.02
N GLU A 94 16.24 -10.38 1.19
CA GLU A 94 14.97 -9.70 1.46
C GLU A 94 13.73 -10.40 0.89
N PHE A 95 13.72 -11.72 0.81
CA PHE A 95 12.47 -12.44 0.55
C PHE A 95 11.45 -12.19 1.68
N PRO A 96 10.23 -11.73 1.38
CA PRO A 96 9.21 -11.54 2.41
C PRO A 96 8.66 -12.88 2.92
N ASP A 97 8.18 -12.88 4.16
CA ASP A 97 7.72 -14.10 4.84
C ASP A 97 6.57 -14.81 4.10
N ASN A 98 5.66 -14.04 3.48
CA ASN A 98 4.57 -14.60 2.69
C ASN A 98 5.07 -15.36 1.45
N VAL A 99 6.08 -14.85 0.77
CA VAL A 99 6.67 -15.51 -0.41
C VAL A 99 7.46 -16.76 -0.01
N ILE A 100 8.22 -16.71 1.10
CA ILE A 100 8.90 -17.89 1.65
C ILE A 100 7.87 -18.96 2.04
N ALA A 101 6.78 -18.56 2.67
CA ALA A 101 5.69 -19.45 3.05
C ALA A 101 5.07 -20.15 1.82
N GLU A 102 4.76 -19.39 0.77
CA GLU A 102 4.23 -19.93 -0.49
C GLU A 102 5.18 -20.96 -1.12
N LEU A 103 6.46 -20.59 -1.26
CA LEU A 103 7.47 -21.45 -1.90
C LEU A 103 7.76 -22.74 -1.13
N THR A 104 7.69 -22.69 0.20
CA THR A 104 8.00 -23.83 1.07
C THR A 104 6.79 -24.65 1.49
N GLY A 105 5.57 -24.20 1.13
CA GLY A 105 4.31 -24.84 1.54
C GLY A 105 4.02 -24.72 3.04
N LYS A 106 4.58 -23.71 3.71
CA LYS A 106 4.36 -23.42 5.13
C LYS A 106 3.36 -22.25 5.28
N SER A 107 2.88 -22.03 6.49
CA SER A 107 2.11 -20.84 6.80
C SER A 107 3.04 -19.65 7.06
N VAL A 108 2.56 -18.43 6.79
CA VAL A 108 3.30 -17.18 7.10
C VAL A 108 3.67 -17.13 8.59
N LYS A 109 2.77 -17.60 9.46
CA LYS A 109 3.03 -17.67 10.90
C LYS A 109 4.20 -18.58 11.24
N GLU A 110 4.32 -19.73 10.60
CA GLU A 110 5.46 -20.63 10.83
C GLU A 110 6.79 -19.98 10.43
N ILE A 111 6.83 -19.29 9.28
CA ILE A 111 8.02 -18.55 8.85
C ILE A 111 8.36 -17.44 9.83
N HIS A 112 7.38 -16.65 10.22
CA HIS A 112 7.53 -15.59 11.20
C HIS A 112 8.09 -16.12 12.52
N ASP A 113 7.48 -17.17 13.11
CA ASP A 113 7.93 -17.79 14.35
C ASP A 113 9.36 -18.33 14.21
N MET A 114 9.66 -19.05 13.11
CA MET A 114 11.03 -19.54 12.84
C MET A 114 12.06 -18.40 12.78
N ARG A 115 11.71 -17.27 12.19
CA ARG A 115 12.59 -16.10 12.13
C ARG A 115 12.89 -15.55 13.52
N TYR A 116 11.86 -15.21 14.24
CA TYR A 116 12.01 -14.55 15.54
C TYR A 116 12.62 -15.47 16.60
N ASP A 117 12.26 -16.77 16.62
CA ASP A 117 12.84 -17.77 17.54
C ASP A 117 14.35 -18.00 17.29
N ASN A 118 14.83 -17.73 16.09
CA ASN A 118 16.24 -17.88 15.71
C ASN A 118 16.99 -16.55 15.54
N GLY A 119 16.38 -15.42 15.97
CA GLY A 119 17.02 -14.11 15.92
C GLY A 119 17.27 -13.59 14.49
N ILE A 120 16.49 -14.06 13.50
CA ILE A 120 16.53 -13.55 12.14
C ILE A 120 15.62 -12.33 12.05
N VAL A 121 16.13 -11.20 12.45
CA VAL A 121 15.40 -9.93 12.54
C VAL A 121 16.07 -8.87 11.66
N ALA A 122 15.28 -7.91 11.21
CA ALA A 122 15.83 -6.77 10.49
C ALA A 122 16.70 -5.91 11.43
N ALA A 123 17.82 -5.44 10.91
CA ALA A 123 18.62 -4.38 11.47
C ALA A 123 18.56 -3.19 10.52
N TYR A 124 18.79 -1.99 11.00
CA TYR A 124 18.68 -0.78 10.20
C TYR A 124 20.01 -0.10 10.07
N LYS A 125 20.34 0.29 8.86
CA LYS A 125 21.56 1.04 8.52
C LYS A 125 21.17 2.46 8.13
N MET A 126 22.03 3.42 8.50
CA MET A 126 21.89 4.79 8.07
C MET A 126 22.34 4.93 6.60
N VAL A 127 21.61 5.71 5.82
CA VAL A 127 22.01 6.04 4.46
C VAL A 127 23.20 6.99 4.51
N ASP A 128 24.34 6.58 3.96
CA ASP A 128 25.49 7.47 3.80
C ASP A 128 25.25 8.45 2.65
N THR A 129 24.83 9.66 3.00
CA THR A 129 24.60 10.76 2.07
C THR A 129 25.86 11.56 1.74
N CYS A 130 27.01 11.21 2.34
CA CYS A 130 28.27 11.92 2.22
C CYS A 130 29.34 11.14 1.46
N ALA A 131 28.99 10.00 0.84
CA ALA A 131 29.93 9.14 0.08
C ALA A 131 31.18 8.74 0.88
N ALA A 132 31.05 8.51 2.16
CA ALA A 132 32.11 8.21 3.14
C ALA A 132 33.22 9.30 3.26
N GLU A 133 33.00 10.50 2.73
CA GLU A 133 33.94 11.64 2.91
C GLU A 133 33.78 12.27 4.30
N PHE A 134 32.57 12.25 4.85
CA PHE A 134 32.23 12.76 6.18
C PHE A 134 31.24 11.79 6.84
N GLU A 135 31.11 11.88 8.16
CA GLU A 135 30.09 11.17 8.91
C GLU A 135 28.71 11.69 8.49
N ALA A 136 27.85 10.79 8.02
CA ALA A 136 26.48 11.13 7.66
C ALA A 136 25.65 11.34 8.95
N THR A 137 24.86 12.41 8.96
CA THR A 137 23.98 12.78 10.07
C THR A 137 22.51 12.81 9.67
N THR A 138 22.20 12.44 8.42
CA THR A 138 20.82 12.38 7.94
C THR A 138 20.08 11.23 8.59
N PRO A 139 18.85 11.44 9.09
CA PRO A 139 18.11 10.44 9.85
C PRO A 139 17.43 9.41 8.95
N TYR A 140 18.08 8.97 7.88
CA TYR A 140 17.55 8.06 6.86
C TYR A 140 18.01 6.63 7.12
N TYR A 141 17.05 5.73 7.32
CA TYR A 141 17.31 4.33 7.62
C TYR A 141 16.69 3.40 6.58
N TYR A 142 17.36 2.28 6.33
CA TYR A 142 16.88 1.17 5.51
C TYR A 142 17.19 -0.16 6.18
N SER A 143 16.38 -1.18 5.95
CA SER A 143 16.58 -2.49 6.57
C SER A 143 17.66 -3.32 5.88
N VAL A 144 18.31 -4.14 6.68
CA VAL A 144 19.19 -5.22 6.26
C VAL A 144 18.99 -6.42 7.20
N PHE A 145 19.25 -7.62 6.74
CA PHE A 145 19.32 -8.79 7.62
C PHE A 145 20.79 -9.09 7.96
N GLY A 146 21.33 -8.29 8.88
CA GLY A 146 22.72 -8.33 9.33
C GLY A 146 22.80 -8.30 10.85
N SER A 147 24.05 -8.22 11.37
CA SER A 147 24.32 -8.22 12.82
C SER A 147 24.38 -6.84 13.45
N GLU A 148 24.50 -5.79 12.65
CA GLU A 148 24.71 -4.43 13.12
C GLU A 148 23.48 -3.57 12.87
N ASN A 149 22.96 -2.96 13.92
CA ASN A 149 21.86 -2.01 13.88
C ASN A 149 22.41 -0.61 14.21
N GLU A 150 22.20 0.34 13.32
CA GLU A 150 22.60 1.75 13.49
C GLU A 150 21.44 2.64 13.95
N ALA A 151 20.21 2.12 13.97
CA ALA A 151 19.12 2.83 14.61
C ALA A 151 19.36 2.85 16.12
N GLU A 152 19.62 4.04 16.65
CA GLU A 152 19.88 4.22 18.07
C GLU A 152 18.67 3.87 18.92
N GLU A 153 18.92 3.40 20.13
CA GLU A 153 17.88 3.13 21.11
C GLU A 153 17.08 4.40 21.46
N THR A 154 15.85 4.17 21.84
CA THR A 154 14.85 5.20 22.12
C THR A 154 15.28 6.18 23.21
N HIS A 155 15.11 7.45 22.96
CA HIS A 155 15.13 8.48 23.99
C HIS A 155 13.94 8.30 24.98
N PRO A 156 14.03 8.83 26.21
CA PRO A 156 12.97 8.69 27.21
C PRO A 156 11.70 9.51 26.90
N GLN A 157 11.58 10.07 25.72
CA GLN A 157 10.44 10.84 25.24
C GLN A 157 9.36 9.92 24.68
N LYS A 158 8.11 10.41 24.67
CA LYS A 158 7.03 9.75 23.94
C LYS A 158 7.36 9.74 22.45
N LYS A 159 7.01 8.65 21.81
CA LYS A 159 7.33 8.43 20.40
C LYS A 159 6.07 8.21 19.56
N VAL A 160 5.99 8.87 18.43
CA VAL A 160 4.93 8.67 17.45
C VAL A 160 5.49 8.09 16.15
N LEU A 161 4.80 7.09 15.62
CA LEU A 161 5.03 6.54 14.31
C LEU A 161 4.02 7.14 13.33
N VAL A 162 4.49 7.83 12.30
CA VAL A 162 3.66 8.40 11.24
C VAL A 162 3.87 7.57 9.97
N LEU A 163 2.81 6.96 9.47
CA LEU A 163 2.86 6.20 8.22
C LEU A 163 2.56 7.11 7.02
N GLY A 164 3.47 7.13 6.06
CA GLY A 164 3.33 7.89 4.83
C GLY A 164 2.37 7.23 3.84
N SER A 165 2.13 7.92 2.73
CA SER A 165 1.18 7.47 1.69
C SER A 165 1.80 6.56 0.62
N GLY A 166 3.13 6.38 0.66
CA GLY A 166 3.83 5.72 -0.43
C GLY A 166 3.82 6.54 -1.72
N PRO A 167 3.94 5.89 -2.88
CA PRO A 167 3.85 6.57 -4.17
C PRO A 167 2.48 7.22 -4.38
N ILE A 168 2.46 8.44 -4.88
CA ILE A 168 1.24 9.15 -5.22
C ILE A 168 0.56 8.45 -6.40
N ARG A 169 -0.73 8.17 -6.26
CA ARG A 169 -1.56 7.50 -7.28
C ARG A 169 -2.55 8.46 -7.90
N ILE A 170 -3.06 8.11 -9.08
CA ILE A 170 -4.18 8.84 -9.69
C ILE A 170 -5.37 8.84 -8.72
N GLY A 171 -5.93 10.01 -8.45
CA GLY A 171 -7.01 10.20 -7.49
C GLY A 171 -6.54 10.46 -6.05
N GLN A 172 -5.24 10.47 -5.79
CA GLN A 172 -4.63 10.95 -4.56
C GLN A 172 -3.88 12.24 -4.85
N GLY A 173 -4.02 13.23 -3.98
CA GLY A 173 -3.30 14.47 -4.08
C GLY A 173 -2.13 14.54 -3.09
N ILE A 174 -1.37 15.63 -3.18
CA ILE A 174 -0.24 15.93 -2.30
C ILE A 174 -0.68 16.21 -0.85
N GLU A 175 -1.97 16.38 -0.61
CA GLU A 175 -2.54 16.65 0.72
C GLU A 175 -2.18 15.58 1.75
N PHE A 176 -2.10 14.31 1.36
CA PHE A 176 -1.69 13.23 2.27
C PHE A 176 -0.26 13.44 2.80
N ASP A 177 0.66 13.77 1.92
CA ASP A 177 2.04 14.04 2.30
C ASP A 177 2.14 15.31 3.15
N TYR A 178 1.45 16.36 2.76
CA TYR A 178 1.38 17.63 3.49
C TYR A 178 0.79 17.43 4.91
N CYS A 179 -0.29 16.67 5.03
CA CYS A 179 -0.87 16.34 6.34
C CYS A 179 0.09 15.50 7.20
N SER A 180 0.84 14.57 6.61
CA SER A 180 1.87 13.80 7.32
C SER A 180 2.96 14.72 7.88
N VAL A 181 3.46 15.68 7.10
CA VAL A 181 4.43 16.70 7.54
C VAL A 181 3.89 17.51 8.72
N HIS A 182 2.69 18.08 8.57
CA HIS A 182 2.11 18.91 9.63
C HIS A 182 1.78 18.12 10.89
N SER A 183 1.35 16.87 10.77
CA SER A 183 1.16 15.98 11.90
C SER A 183 2.48 15.75 12.64
N THR A 184 3.56 15.44 11.91
CA THR A 184 4.89 15.25 12.46
C THR A 184 5.37 16.48 13.23
N TRP A 185 5.27 17.66 12.63
CA TRP A 185 5.64 18.91 13.30
C TRP A 185 4.79 19.23 14.53
N ALA A 186 3.50 18.87 14.51
CA ALA A 186 2.63 19.07 15.67
C ALA A 186 3.07 18.19 16.85
N PHE A 187 3.42 16.91 16.60
CA PHE A 187 3.95 16.03 17.63
C PHE A 187 5.32 16.47 18.14
N ALA A 188 6.23 16.86 17.24
CA ALA A 188 7.54 17.38 17.61
C ALA A 188 7.43 18.62 18.50
N LYS A 189 6.51 19.54 18.20
CA LYS A 189 6.22 20.72 19.00
C LYS A 189 5.73 20.39 20.43
N GLU A 190 5.02 19.28 20.58
CA GLU A 190 4.58 18.75 21.87
C GLU A 190 5.64 17.90 22.58
N GLY A 191 6.85 17.84 22.04
CA GLY A 191 8.01 17.16 22.65
C GLY A 191 8.02 15.64 22.44
N TRP A 192 7.34 15.15 21.41
CA TRP A 192 7.42 13.75 21.01
C TRP A 192 8.60 13.53 20.07
N GLU A 193 9.26 12.39 20.20
CA GLU A 193 10.14 11.88 19.15
C GLU A 193 9.30 11.39 17.96
N THR A 194 9.67 11.82 16.77
CA THR A 194 8.89 11.58 15.55
C THR A 194 9.59 10.60 14.62
N VAL A 195 8.88 9.56 14.21
CA VAL A 195 9.37 8.54 13.29
C VAL A 195 8.43 8.47 12.10
N ILE A 196 8.94 8.67 10.90
CA ILE A 196 8.20 8.47 9.66
C ILE A 196 8.60 7.15 9.01
N VAL A 197 7.64 6.43 8.44
CA VAL A 197 7.87 5.31 7.53
C VAL A 197 7.23 5.65 6.20
N ASN A 198 8.03 5.71 5.15
CA ASN A 198 7.55 5.96 3.79
C ASN A 198 8.48 5.29 2.77
N ASN A 199 7.92 4.83 1.67
CA ASN A 199 8.68 4.23 0.56
C ASN A 199 8.78 5.15 -0.68
N ASN A 200 8.30 6.39 -0.57
CA ASN A 200 8.46 7.40 -1.61
C ASN A 200 9.60 8.35 -1.23
N PRO A 201 10.76 8.30 -1.92
CA PRO A 201 11.90 9.15 -1.61
C PRO A 201 11.78 10.58 -2.17
N GLU A 202 10.79 10.85 -3.01
CA GLU A 202 10.64 12.11 -3.77
C GLU A 202 9.43 12.92 -3.25
N THR A 203 9.31 13.07 -1.93
CA THR A 203 8.21 13.82 -1.33
C THR A 203 8.65 14.57 -0.07
N VAL A 204 7.91 15.61 0.32
CA VAL A 204 8.30 16.51 1.42
C VAL A 204 8.37 15.79 2.77
N SER A 205 7.50 14.82 3.05
CA SER A 205 7.54 14.07 4.31
C SER A 205 8.84 13.26 4.48
N THR A 206 9.57 13.03 3.41
CA THR A 206 10.86 12.32 3.42
C THR A 206 12.08 13.23 3.37
N ASP A 207 11.89 14.55 3.52
CA ASP A 207 13.00 15.48 3.69
C ASP A 207 13.65 15.30 5.09
N PHE A 208 14.97 15.48 5.14
CA PHE A 208 15.79 15.16 6.33
C PHE A 208 15.48 16.00 7.58
N ASP A 209 14.76 17.09 7.44
CA ASP A 209 14.43 18.03 8.51
C ASP A 209 12.97 17.92 9.00
N ILE A 210 12.22 16.93 8.53
CA ILE A 210 10.81 16.76 8.87
C ILE A 210 10.61 15.95 10.14
N ALA A 211 11.35 14.85 10.31
CA ALA A 211 11.22 13.94 11.45
C ALA A 211 12.58 13.63 12.08
N ASP A 212 12.57 13.16 13.33
CA ASP A 212 13.80 12.73 14.01
C ASP A 212 14.38 11.46 13.37
N LYS A 213 13.52 10.58 12.81
CA LYS A 213 13.91 9.39 12.07
C LYS A 213 12.99 9.12 10.90
N LEU A 214 13.56 8.67 9.79
CA LEU A 214 12.84 8.26 8.59
C LEU A 214 13.30 6.88 8.14
N TYR A 215 12.35 5.96 8.03
CA TYR A 215 12.56 4.62 7.51
C TYR A 215 12.04 4.53 6.08
N PHE A 216 12.94 4.23 5.14
CA PHE A 216 12.60 3.94 3.75
C PHE A 216 12.27 2.47 3.59
N GLU A 217 11.04 2.10 3.97
CA GLU A 217 10.59 0.71 3.97
C GLU A 217 9.25 0.56 3.25
N PRO A 218 8.98 -0.61 2.67
CA PRO A 218 7.65 -0.92 2.18
C PRO A 218 6.60 -0.81 3.29
N LEU A 219 5.44 -0.27 2.96
CA LEU A 219 4.34 -0.12 3.90
C LEU A 219 3.55 -1.44 3.99
N THR A 220 4.22 -2.49 4.45
CA THR A 220 3.65 -3.83 4.68
C THR A 220 3.63 -4.19 6.16
N PRO A 221 2.76 -5.12 6.59
CA PRO A 221 2.73 -5.56 8.00
C PRO A 221 4.08 -6.07 8.50
N GLU A 222 4.83 -6.82 7.68
CA GLU A 222 6.12 -7.40 8.06
C GLU A 222 7.17 -6.31 8.30
N ASP A 223 7.30 -5.38 7.36
CA ASP A 223 8.34 -4.33 7.44
C ASP A 223 8.02 -3.33 8.56
N VAL A 224 6.74 -2.96 8.71
CA VAL A 224 6.31 -2.06 9.79
C VAL A 224 6.43 -2.73 11.15
N GLU A 225 6.17 -4.05 11.28
CA GLU A 225 6.39 -4.78 12.54
C GLU A 225 7.85 -4.69 13.00
N ALA A 226 8.79 -4.85 12.07
CA ALA A 226 10.21 -4.77 12.39
C ALA A 226 10.59 -3.39 12.97
N ILE A 227 10.04 -2.30 12.40
CA ILE A 227 10.23 -0.94 12.90
C ILE A 227 9.58 -0.76 14.29
N VAL A 228 8.33 -1.21 14.44
CA VAL A 228 7.60 -1.13 15.72
C VAL A 228 8.37 -1.83 16.85
N ARG A 229 9.01 -2.97 16.58
CA ARG A 229 9.79 -3.72 17.56
C ARG A 229 11.04 -2.97 18.03
N ILE A 230 11.68 -2.22 17.14
CA ILE A 230 12.89 -1.42 17.46
C ILE A 230 12.48 -0.09 18.10
N GLU A 231 11.57 0.63 17.47
CA GLU A 231 11.21 1.99 17.90
C GLU A 231 10.28 2.02 19.10
N LYS A 232 9.45 1.00 19.31
CA LYS A 232 8.47 0.88 20.41
C LYS A 232 7.62 2.14 20.57
N PRO A 233 6.92 2.60 19.55
CA PRO A 233 6.17 3.84 19.58
C PRO A 233 5.02 3.78 20.60
N ASP A 234 4.73 4.90 21.26
CA ASP A 234 3.57 5.06 22.13
C ASP A 234 2.24 5.13 21.36
N GLY A 235 2.32 5.41 20.06
CA GLY A 235 1.18 5.39 19.15
C GLY A 235 1.58 5.61 17.71
N ALA A 236 0.63 5.34 16.81
CA ALA A 236 0.80 5.51 15.38
C ALA A 236 -0.31 6.36 14.77
N VAL A 237 0.05 7.18 13.78
CA VAL A 237 -0.87 7.95 12.94
C VAL A 237 -0.94 7.29 11.57
N VAL A 238 -2.14 6.88 11.16
CA VAL A 238 -2.39 6.19 9.90
C VAL A 238 -3.25 7.00 8.92
N GLN A 239 -3.99 7.98 9.40
CA GLN A 239 -5.02 8.70 8.63
C GLN A 239 -4.46 9.50 7.47
N PHE A 240 -3.24 10.03 7.61
CA PHE A 240 -2.63 10.89 6.60
C PHE A 240 -1.83 10.14 5.53
N GLY A 241 -1.71 8.84 5.64
CA GLY A 241 -1.06 7.98 4.65
C GLY A 241 -2.02 7.37 3.62
N GLY A 242 -3.26 7.86 3.54
CA GLY A 242 -4.27 7.36 2.61
C GLY A 242 -4.55 5.86 2.80
N GLN A 243 -5.06 5.21 1.76
CA GLN A 243 -5.43 3.79 1.79
C GLN A 243 -4.25 2.86 2.13
N THR A 244 -3.04 3.26 1.79
CA THR A 244 -1.83 2.47 2.07
C THR A 244 -1.59 2.34 3.57
N ALA A 245 -1.62 3.45 4.31
CA ALA A 245 -1.42 3.46 5.76
C ALA A 245 -2.66 2.92 6.51
N ILE A 246 -3.86 3.24 6.06
CA ILE A 246 -5.12 2.80 6.68
C ILE A 246 -5.20 1.27 6.72
N LYS A 247 -4.80 0.57 5.67
CA LYS A 247 -4.75 -0.90 5.63
C LYS A 247 -3.85 -1.54 6.68
N LEU A 248 -2.90 -0.79 7.25
CA LEU A 248 -2.02 -1.28 8.31
C LEU A 248 -2.61 -1.14 9.71
N THR A 249 -3.75 -0.49 9.87
CA THR A 249 -4.37 -0.19 11.16
C THR A 249 -4.60 -1.45 12.00
N GLU A 250 -5.22 -2.47 11.42
CA GLU A 250 -5.48 -3.75 12.10
C GLU A 250 -4.18 -4.45 12.51
N SER A 251 -3.17 -4.44 11.62
CA SER A 251 -1.87 -5.05 11.91
C SER A 251 -1.15 -4.32 13.06
N LEU A 252 -1.15 -2.99 13.08
CA LEU A 252 -0.59 -2.20 14.16
C LEU A 252 -1.27 -2.48 15.51
N MET A 253 -2.60 -2.61 15.52
CA MET A 253 -3.34 -2.97 16.74
C MET A 253 -2.96 -4.37 17.23
N LYS A 254 -2.81 -5.36 16.33
CA LYS A 254 -2.33 -6.70 16.69
C LYS A 254 -0.91 -6.69 17.27
N MET A 255 -0.08 -5.75 16.86
CA MET A 255 1.26 -5.49 17.42
C MET A 255 1.20 -4.75 18.77
N GLY A 256 0.02 -4.32 19.22
CA GLY A 256 -0.18 -3.58 20.45
C GLY A 256 0.09 -2.08 20.35
N VAL A 257 0.21 -1.53 19.15
CA VAL A 257 0.40 -0.10 18.92
C VAL A 257 -0.95 0.62 18.99
N LYS A 258 -1.00 1.70 19.79
CA LYS A 258 -2.19 2.54 19.88
C LYS A 258 -2.34 3.38 18.62
N ILE A 259 -3.50 3.35 17.98
CA ILE A 259 -3.81 4.27 16.90
C ILE A 259 -4.20 5.63 17.49
N LEU A 260 -3.55 6.68 17.02
CA LEU A 260 -3.81 8.07 17.40
C LEU A 260 -4.73 8.69 16.32
N GLY A 261 -5.87 9.21 16.75
CA GLY A 261 -6.93 9.70 15.86
C GLY A 261 -8.13 8.78 15.85
N THR A 262 -8.73 8.53 14.66
CA THR A 262 -9.89 7.66 14.50
C THR A 262 -9.51 6.21 14.82
N LYS A 263 -10.34 5.53 15.60
CA LYS A 263 -10.11 4.14 15.98
C LYS A 263 -10.28 3.22 14.76
N ALA A 264 -9.60 2.07 14.77
CA ALA A 264 -9.67 1.11 13.69
C ALA A 264 -11.10 0.64 13.40
N GLU A 265 -11.86 0.35 14.45
CA GLU A 265 -13.25 -0.10 14.33
C GLU A 265 -14.14 0.95 13.63
N ASP A 266 -13.88 2.23 13.89
CA ASP A 266 -14.61 3.34 13.29
C ASP A 266 -14.15 3.60 11.84
N VAL A 267 -12.87 3.33 11.52
CA VAL A 267 -12.35 3.35 10.15
C VAL A 267 -13.00 2.25 9.32
N ASP A 268 -13.00 1.01 9.83
CA ASP A 268 -13.63 -0.14 9.17
C ASP A 268 -15.12 0.10 8.94
N ALA A 269 -15.81 0.63 9.96
CA ALA A 269 -17.22 0.97 9.88
C ALA A 269 -17.53 2.09 8.86
N ALA A 270 -16.58 3.00 8.62
CA ALA A 270 -16.73 4.05 7.61
C ALA A 270 -16.43 3.54 6.19
N GLU A 271 -15.58 2.54 6.05
CA GLU A 271 -15.24 1.93 4.76
C GLU A 271 -16.26 0.88 4.31
N ASP A 272 -16.85 0.16 5.26
CA ASP A 272 -17.92 -0.81 4.98
C ASP A 272 -19.25 -0.10 4.76
N ARG A 273 -19.83 -0.26 3.58
CA ARG A 273 -21.08 0.43 3.19
C ARG A 273 -22.24 0.09 4.08
N GLU A 274 -22.40 -1.18 4.47
CA GLU A 274 -23.55 -1.61 5.27
C GLU A 274 -23.45 -1.06 6.68
N LEU A 275 -22.27 -1.14 7.29
CA LEU A 275 -21.99 -0.59 8.61
C LEU A 275 -22.13 0.94 8.63
N PHE A 276 -21.63 1.61 7.57
CA PHE A 276 -21.78 3.06 7.45
C PHE A 276 -23.25 3.48 7.29
N ASP A 277 -24.02 2.77 6.47
CA ASP A 277 -25.45 3.00 6.32
C ASP A 277 -26.18 2.85 7.67
N GLU A 278 -25.86 1.83 8.47
CA GLU A 278 -26.42 1.66 9.82
C GLU A 278 -26.08 2.84 10.75
N ILE A 279 -24.83 3.34 10.68
CA ILE A 279 -24.41 4.52 11.46
C ILE A 279 -25.23 5.75 11.06
N LEU A 280 -25.40 6.00 9.77
CA LEU A 280 -26.17 7.15 9.26
C LEU A 280 -27.65 7.05 9.66
N GLU A 281 -28.25 5.86 9.59
CA GLU A 281 -29.63 5.63 10.04
C GLU A 281 -29.77 5.84 11.56
N LYS A 282 -28.87 5.29 12.36
CA LYS A 282 -28.87 5.43 13.81
C LYS A 282 -28.70 6.90 14.25
N THR A 283 -27.86 7.63 13.55
CA THR A 283 -27.61 9.06 13.82
C THR A 283 -28.62 9.99 13.13
N LYS A 284 -29.52 9.43 12.29
CA LYS A 284 -30.53 10.17 11.51
C LYS A 284 -29.90 11.18 10.55
N ILE A 285 -28.73 10.87 10.01
CA ILE A 285 -28.08 11.67 9.00
C ILE A 285 -28.65 11.29 7.62
N PRO A 286 -29.16 12.26 6.83
CA PRO A 286 -29.66 11.97 5.50
C PRO A 286 -28.56 11.45 4.58
N ARG A 287 -28.86 10.44 3.77
CA ARG A 287 -27.99 9.92 2.73
C ARG A 287 -28.71 9.76 1.40
N ALA A 288 -27.96 9.70 0.32
CA ALA A 288 -28.52 9.34 -0.97
C ALA A 288 -29.11 7.93 -0.90
N ALA A 289 -30.36 7.75 -1.31
CA ALA A 289 -30.93 6.42 -1.47
C ALA A 289 -30.24 5.71 -2.64
N GLY A 290 -29.89 4.44 -2.46
CA GLY A 290 -29.15 3.68 -3.47
C GLY A 290 -29.37 2.18 -3.39
N GLY A 291 -28.58 1.45 -4.16
CA GLY A 291 -28.56 -0.01 -4.16
C GLY A 291 -27.31 -0.56 -4.81
N THR A 292 -26.89 -1.73 -4.36
CA THR A 292 -25.80 -2.51 -4.95
C THR A 292 -26.40 -3.48 -5.96
N VAL A 293 -25.82 -3.57 -7.14
CA VAL A 293 -26.33 -4.37 -8.27
C VAL A 293 -25.18 -5.07 -8.99
N PHE A 294 -25.50 -6.13 -9.69
CA PHE A 294 -24.54 -6.91 -10.49
C PHE A 294 -24.90 -6.95 -11.99
N THR A 295 -26.14 -6.62 -12.32
CA THR A 295 -26.64 -6.68 -13.70
C THR A 295 -27.28 -5.37 -14.13
N ALA A 296 -27.39 -5.16 -15.45
CA ALA A 296 -28.05 -4.00 -16.02
C ALA A 296 -29.55 -3.95 -15.67
N GLU A 297 -30.21 -5.10 -15.60
CA GLU A 297 -31.61 -5.22 -15.25
C GLU A 297 -31.86 -4.80 -13.79
N GLU A 298 -31.01 -5.24 -12.87
CA GLU A 298 -31.07 -4.82 -11.46
C GLU A 298 -30.84 -3.32 -11.34
N ALA A 299 -29.86 -2.78 -12.08
CA ALA A 299 -29.56 -1.35 -12.08
C ALA A 299 -30.72 -0.50 -12.58
N LYS A 300 -31.36 -0.89 -13.69
CA LYS A 300 -32.59 -0.24 -14.18
C LYS A 300 -33.72 -0.29 -13.15
N ALA A 301 -33.91 -1.44 -12.49
CA ALA A 301 -34.93 -1.58 -11.45
C ALA A 301 -34.66 -0.63 -10.27
N VAL A 302 -33.42 -0.51 -9.81
CA VAL A 302 -33.04 0.43 -8.75
C VAL A 302 -33.23 1.86 -9.22
N ALA A 303 -32.74 2.23 -10.42
CA ALA A 303 -32.85 3.57 -10.96
C ALA A 303 -34.31 4.03 -11.13
N ASN A 304 -35.16 3.16 -11.65
CA ASN A 304 -36.60 3.44 -11.80
C ASN A 304 -37.30 3.62 -10.44
N ARG A 305 -36.89 2.87 -9.42
CA ARG A 305 -37.40 3.05 -8.06
C ARG A 305 -36.96 4.39 -7.45
N LEU A 306 -35.71 4.80 -7.68
CA LEU A 306 -35.14 6.05 -7.15
C LEU A 306 -35.60 7.28 -7.93
N GLY A 307 -35.98 7.07 -9.20
CA GLY A 307 -36.23 8.14 -10.18
C GLY A 307 -34.91 8.76 -10.69
N TYR A 308 -34.87 9.06 -11.97
CA TYR A 308 -33.72 9.70 -12.61
C TYR A 308 -33.55 11.19 -12.20
N PRO A 309 -32.32 11.77 -12.27
CA PRO A 309 -31.06 11.11 -12.58
C PRO A 309 -30.50 10.27 -11.44
N VAL A 310 -29.69 9.27 -11.79
CA VAL A 310 -28.96 8.44 -10.84
C VAL A 310 -27.47 8.44 -11.14
N LEU A 311 -26.65 8.24 -10.12
CA LEU A 311 -25.22 8.06 -10.24
C LEU A 311 -24.90 6.57 -10.29
N VAL A 312 -24.17 6.14 -11.32
CA VAL A 312 -23.69 4.76 -11.48
C VAL A 312 -22.18 4.75 -11.30
N ARG A 313 -21.69 3.89 -10.42
CA ARG A 313 -20.26 3.77 -10.15
C ARG A 313 -19.85 2.34 -9.80
N PRO A 314 -18.65 1.87 -10.19
CA PRO A 314 -18.08 0.65 -9.63
C PRO A 314 -17.85 0.78 -8.12
N SER A 315 -17.92 -0.33 -7.37
CA SER A 315 -17.73 -0.29 -5.90
C SER A 315 -16.29 0.01 -5.48
N TYR A 316 -15.32 -0.30 -6.35
CA TYR A 316 -13.89 -0.18 -6.04
C TYR A 316 -13.19 0.68 -7.08
N VAL A 317 -13.39 1.99 -7.04
CA VAL A 317 -12.64 2.95 -7.88
C VAL A 317 -12.17 4.13 -7.07
N LEU A 318 -10.93 4.52 -7.33
CA LEU A 318 -10.32 5.73 -6.78
C LEU A 318 -10.50 6.90 -7.76
N GLY A 319 -10.73 8.10 -7.22
CA GLY A 319 -10.75 9.33 -8.01
C GLY A 319 -11.87 9.46 -9.02
N GLY A 320 -13.04 8.87 -8.77
CA GLY A 320 -14.23 9.02 -9.63
C GLY A 320 -14.13 8.35 -11.00
N GLN A 321 -13.13 7.51 -11.25
CA GLN A 321 -13.02 6.77 -12.50
C GLN A 321 -14.23 5.85 -12.72
N GLY A 322 -14.85 5.96 -13.89
CA GLY A 322 -16.01 5.13 -14.24
C GLY A 322 -17.33 5.57 -13.59
N MET A 323 -17.36 6.70 -12.86
CA MET A 323 -18.60 7.30 -12.38
C MET A 323 -19.34 7.99 -13.53
N LYS A 324 -20.63 7.74 -13.66
CA LYS A 324 -21.50 8.36 -14.68
C LYS A 324 -22.86 8.71 -14.10
N ILE A 325 -23.40 9.85 -14.51
CA ILE A 325 -24.78 10.22 -14.22
C ILE A 325 -25.65 9.73 -15.37
N ALA A 326 -26.62 8.88 -15.06
CA ALA A 326 -27.58 8.35 -16.01
C ALA A 326 -28.94 9.03 -15.87
N PHE A 327 -29.54 9.38 -17.00
CA PHE A 327 -30.83 10.06 -17.08
C PHE A 327 -31.97 9.17 -17.57
N ASN A 328 -31.64 7.96 -18.07
CA ASN A 328 -32.59 6.99 -18.62
C ASN A 328 -32.01 5.58 -18.58
N ASP A 329 -32.86 4.59 -18.93
CA ASP A 329 -32.53 3.17 -18.92
C ASP A 329 -31.45 2.81 -19.98
N GLU A 330 -31.45 3.48 -21.12
CA GLU A 330 -30.48 3.24 -22.19
C GLU A 330 -29.07 3.60 -21.75
N GLU A 331 -28.90 4.73 -21.06
CA GLU A 331 -27.60 5.15 -20.53
C GLU A 331 -27.09 4.21 -19.44
N ILE A 332 -27.98 3.67 -18.60
CA ILE A 332 -27.59 2.65 -17.61
C ILE A 332 -27.04 1.41 -18.29
N GLU A 333 -27.71 0.93 -19.33
CA GLU A 333 -27.27 -0.27 -20.06
C GLU A 333 -25.91 -0.05 -20.70
N GLU A 334 -25.69 1.10 -21.31
CA GLU A 334 -24.41 1.49 -21.88
C GLU A 334 -23.30 1.54 -20.81
N PHE A 335 -23.55 2.22 -19.69
CA PHE A 335 -22.54 2.41 -18.63
C PHE A 335 -22.18 1.11 -17.94
N ILE A 336 -23.15 0.25 -17.65
CA ILE A 336 -22.86 -1.07 -17.10
C ILE A 336 -22.10 -1.94 -18.09
N GLY A 337 -22.40 -1.84 -19.38
CA GLY A 337 -21.64 -2.51 -20.43
C GLY A 337 -20.18 -2.05 -20.49
N ILE A 338 -19.88 -0.79 -20.19
CA ILE A 338 -18.50 -0.25 -20.08
C ILE A 338 -17.82 -0.76 -18.81
N ILE A 339 -18.50 -0.68 -17.66
CA ILE A 339 -17.96 -1.11 -16.36
C ILE A 339 -17.63 -2.61 -16.39
N ASN A 340 -18.51 -3.45 -16.91
CA ASN A 340 -18.28 -4.89 -16.99
C ASN A 340 -17.12 -5.31 -17.91
N ARG A 341 -16.69 -4.45 -18.83
CA ARG A 341 -15.47 -4.69 -19.63
C ARG A 341 -14.18 -4.43 -18.84
N ILE A 342 -14.26 -3.59 -17.82
CA ILE A 342 -13.11 -3.15 -17.01
C ILE A 342 -13.00 -3.99 -15.73
N ALA A 343 -14.15 -4.38 -15.14
CA ALA A 343 -14.22 -5.04 -13.83
C ALA A 343 -15.36 -6.07 -13.83
N GLN A 344 -15.10 -7.28 -14.33
CA GLN A 344 -16.12 -8.30 -14.62
C GLN A 344 -16.87 -8.86 -13.40
N ASP A 345 -16.37 -8.79 -12.18
CA ASP A 345 -16.94 -9.46 -11.01
C ASP A 345 -17.16 -8.54 -9.79
N HIS A 346 -17.19 -7.23 -10.00
CA HIS A 346 -17.37 -6.28 -8.90
C HIS A 346 -18.79 -5.71 -8.85
N PRO A 347 -19.35 -5.54 -7.65
CA PRO A 347 -20.67 -4.91 -7.51
C PRO A 347 -20.64 -3.47 -8.00
N ILE A 348 -21.74 -3.04 -8.60
CA ILE A 348 -21.96 -1.70 -9.12
C ILE A 348 -22.93 -0.99 -8.18
N LEU A 349 -22.67 0.26 -7.89
CA LEU A 349 -23.52 1.10 -7.06
C LEU A 349 -24.38 1.99 -7.95
N VAL A 350 -25.66 2.04 -7.64
CA VAL A 350 -26.64 2.94 -8.27
C VAL A 350 -27.27 3.78 -7.18
N ASP A 351 -26.90 5.06 -7.14
CA ASP A 351 -27.34 5.99 -6.09
C ASP A 351 -28.17 7.13 -6.71
N LYS A 352 -29.14 7.66 -5.96
CA LYS A 352 -29.89 8.85 -6.36
C LYS A 352 -28.91 10.03 -6.52
N TYR A 353 -28.84 10.61 -7.70
CA TYR A 353 -28.05 11.81 -7.90
C TYR A 353 -28.72 13.01 -7.20
N LEU A 354 -28.01 13.58 -6.24
CA LEU A 354 -28.44 14.75 -5.50
C LEU A 354 -27.82 15.99 -6.12
N GLN A 355 -28.67 16.95 -6.49
CA GLN A 355 -28.23 18.24 -7.00
C GLN A 355 -28.12 19.24 -5.85
N GLY A 356 -27.00 19.93 -5.77
CA GLY A 356 -26.77 20.91 -4.70
C GLY A 356 -25.35 21.47 -4.73
N LYS A 357 -25.02 22.20 -3.69
CA LYS A 357 -23.64 22.60 -3.41
C LYS A 357 -22.91 21.43 -2.76
N GLU A 358 -21.72 21.16 -3.24
CA GLU A 358 -20.82 20.20 -2.63
C GLU A 358 -19.95 20.94 -1.61
N ILE A 359 -20.05 20.49 -0.37
CA ILE A 359 -19.27 21.04 0.74
C ILE A 359 -18.46 19.94 1.40
N GLU A 360 -17.30 20.31 1.91
CA GLU A 360 -16.40 19.46 2.65
C GLU A 360 -16.15 20.05 4.04
N VAL A 361 -16.09 19.19 5.04
CA VAL A 361 -15.87 19.59 6.43
C VAL A 361 -14.90 18.60 7.06
N ASP A 362 -13.75 19.14 7.51
CA ASP A 362 -12.84 18.42 8.38
C ASP A 362 -13.16 18.69 9.85
N ALA A 363 -13.10 17.66 10.66
CA ALA A 363 -13.36 17.77 12.08
C ALA A 363 -12.35 16.95 12.89
N VAL A 364 -11.91 17.52 14.01
CA VAL A 364 -11.09 16.83 15.02
C VAL A 364 -11.89 16.74 16.31
N CYS A 365 -11.98 15.53 16.87
CA CYS A 365 -12.70 15.27 18.12
C CYS A 365 -11.77 14.63 19.15
N ASP A 366 -11.79 15.14 20.39
CA ASP A 366 -11.05 14.56 21.52
C ASP A 366 -11.90 13.57 22.35
N GLY A 367 -13.14 13.31 21.90
CA GLY A 367 -14.12 12.48 22.58
C GLY A 367 -15.14 13.27 23.41
N THR A 368 -14.96 14.57 23.59
CA THR A 368 -15.83 15.49 24.31
C THR A 368 -16.20 16.69 23.46
N ASP A 369 -15.22 17.35 22.89
CA ASP A 369 -15.37 18.54 22.07
C ASP A 369 -15.02 18.24 20.61
N ILE A 370 -15.60 19.01 19.69
CA ILE A 370 -15.36 18.92 18.24
C ILE A 370 -14.84 20.27 17.76
N LEU A 371 -13.71 20.24 17.08
CA LEU A 371 -13.16 21.39 16.36
C LEU A 371 -13.44 21.24 14.87
N ILE A 372 -14.11 22.22 14.29
CA ILE A 372 -14.30 22.37 12.84
C ILE A 372 -13.57 23.65 12.43
N PRO A 373 -12.39 23.57 11.82
CA PRO A 373 -11.59 24.75 11.46
C PRO A 373 -12.20 25.58 10.34
N GLY A 374 -13.02 24.97 9.51
CA GLY A 374 -13.69 25.63 8.39
C GLY A 374 -14.63 24.71 7.64
N ILE A 375 -15.40 25.29 6.73
CA ILE A 375 -16.27 24.57 5.80
C ILE A 375 -15.89 25.04 4.40
N MET A 376 -15.62 24.10 3.51
CA MET A 376 -15.19 24.35 2.14
C MET A 376 -16.33 24.05 1.17
N GLU A 377 -16.48 24.87 0.13
CA GLU A 377 -17.34 24.58 -1.03
C GLU A 377 -16.43 24.18 -2.19
N HIS A 378 -16.73 23.06 -2.86
CA HIS A 378 -15.98 22.63 -4.02
C HIS A 378 -16.15 23.61 -5.17
N ILE A 379 -15.03 23.97 -5.82
CA ILE A 379 -15.04 24.85 -7.01
C ILE A 379 -15.56 24.07 -8.21
N GLU A 380 -15.18 22.81 -8.33
CA GLU A 380 -15.65 21.87 -9.36
C GLU A 380 -16.51 20.79 -8.71
N ARG A 381 -17.51 20.34 -9.45
CA ARG A 381 -18.34 19.23 -9.02
C ARG A 381 -17.65 17.91 -9.39
N THR A 382 -17.57 17.01 -8.44
CA THR A 382 -17.05 15.65 -8.63
C THR A 382 -18.07 14.71 -9.28
#